data_9c47a91269db58378f4e58cfe3e6cfb2
#
_entry.id   9c47a91269db58378f4e58cfe3e6cfb2
#
_cell.length_a   1.000
_cell.length_b   1.000
_cell.length_c   1.000
_cell.angle_alpha   90.00
_cell.angle_beta   90.00
_cell.angle_gamma   90.00
#
_symmetry.space_group_name_H-M   'P 1'
#
loop_
_entity.id
_entity.type
_entity.pdbx_description
1 polymer ?
#
loop_
_entity_poly.entity_id
_entity_poly.type
_entity_poly.pdbx_seq_one_letter_code
_entity_poly.pdbx_strand_id
1 'polypeptide(L)'
;MLFFVLLHIEGVSAKLRKLPYLIFNRIYMAIKDKIKKLADKYTKTLHSQIAQRKKEMKDDTSHYLIYRVLGISNEEGQLIDEYQNTGRFLYKYAGSFLEEATTLCFTEVYPEGCKTKIPNTLGQKPKTFEIDFLNGTDAIEIKWRDATTDGDHITKEHTRVKVITGAGFTPIRVMFYYPQRAQAIKIQETLETLYSGVNGEYYAGDYAWEFVKRYTGIDLKQVLEEIAYERTASNND
;
A
#
# COMPACT_ATOMS: atom_id res chain seq x y z
N MET A 1 13.03 20.84 -25.76
CA MET A 1 14.08 20.28 -24.88
C MET A 1 13.54 19.23 -23.91
N LEU A 2 12.26 19.29 -23.48
CA LEU A 2 11.62 18.25 -22.63
C LEU A 2 11.38 16.90 -23.35
N PHE A 3 11.20 16.90 -24.65
CA PHE A 3 10.89 15.68 -25.45
C PHE A 3 12.09 14.71 -25.55
N PHE A 4 13.32 15.20 -25.42
CA PHE A 4 14.53 14.37 -25.46
C PHE A 4 14.87 13.71 -24.11
N VAL A 5 14.38 14.29 -23.00
CA VAL A 5 14.61 13.72 -21.66
C VAL A 5 13.76 12.48 -21.41
N LEU A 6 12.56 12.41 -22.00
CA LEU A 6 11.65 11.25 -21.85
C LEU A 6 12.10 9.99 -22.62
N LEU A 7 12.95 10.14 -23.64
CA LEU A 7 13.48 9.02 -24.44
C LEU A 7 14.67 8.30 -23.80
N HIS A 8 15.27 8.86 -22.74
CA HIS A 8 16.46 8.32 -22.08
C HIS A 8 16.21 7.79 -20.67
N ILE A 9 14.93 7.70 -20.23
CA ILE A 9 14.61 7.02 -18.97
C ILE A 9 14.64 5.52 -19.26
N GLU A 10 15.76 4.88 -18.99
CA GLU A 10 15.85 3.43 -18.92
C GLU A 10 14.80 2.93 -17.93
N GLY A 11 13.81 2.14 -18.39
CA GLY A 11 12.81 1.53 -17.56
C GLY A 11 11.34 1.86 -17.84
N VAL A 12 11.03 2.76 -18.76
CA VAL A 12 9.61 2.98 -19.17
C VAL A 12 9.13 1.79 -19.99
N SER A 13 7.96 1.24 -19.66
CA SER A 13 7.31 0.15 -20.40
C SER A 13 7.38 0.41 -21.92
N ALA A 14 7.79 -0.60 -22.70
CA ALA A 14 7.90 -0.50 -24.16
C ALA A 14 6.60 -0.05 -24.84
N LYS A 15 5.45 -0.31 -24.21
CA LYS A 15 4.11 0.12 -24.66
C LYS A 15 3.93 1.64 -24.56
N LEU A 16 4.58 2.31 -23.59
CA LEU A 16 4.44 3.76 -23.37
C LEU A 16 5.51 4.60 -24.06
N ARG A 17 6.67 4.03 -24.38
CA ARG A 17 7.74 4.74 -25.13
C ARG A 17 7.31 5.28 -26.48
N LYS A 18 6.23 4.75 -27.05
CA LYS A 18 5.72 5.11 -28.39
C LYS A 18 4.52 6.07 -28.35
N LEU A 19 4.05 6.47 -27.15
CA LEU A 19 2.92 7.38 -27.04
C LEU A 19 3.33 8.83 -27.29
N PRO A 20 2.63 9.58 -28.15
CA PRO A 20 2.84 11.02 -28.28
C PRO A 20 2.62 11.72 -26.91
N TYR A 21 3.40 12.77 -26.64
CA TYR A 21 3.34 13.55 -25.38
C TYR A 21 1.91 13.94 -24.96
N LEU A 22 1.06 14.31 -25.92
CA LEU A 22 -0.34 14.66 -25.67
C LEU A 22 -1.18 13.51 -25.11
N ILE A 23 -0.94 12.28 -25.58
CA ILE A 23 -1.65 11.08 -25.09
C ILE A 23 -1.17 10.73 -23.69
N PHE A 24 0.14 10.79 -23.45
CA PHE A 24 0.71 10.56 -22.13
C PHE A 24 0.16 11.55 -21.09
N ASN A 25 0.13 12.85 -21.45
CA ASN A 25 -0.40 13.88 -20.55
C ASN A 25 -1.89 13.68 -20.26
N ARG A 26 -2.67 13.23 -21.26
CA ARG A 26 -4.10 12.90 -21.07
C ARG A 26 -4.29 11.72 -20.12
N ILE A 27 -3.48 10.67 -20.24
CA ILE A 27 -3.52 9.51 -19.32
C ILE A 27 -3.13 9.95 -17.91
N TYR A 28 -2.06 10.74 -17.78
CA TYR A 28 -1.60 11.25 -16.49
C TYR A 28 -2.69 12.06 -15.77
N MET A 29 -3.32 13.00 -16.47
CA MET A 29 -4.41 13.81 -15.90
C MET A 29 -5.63 12.96 -15.53
N ALA A 30 -6.00 11.99 -16.35
CA ALA A 30 -7.12 11.09 -16.08
C ALA A 30 -6.86 10.21 -14.84
N ILE A 31 -5.64 9.69 -14.68
CA ILE A 31 -5.29 8.88 -13.51
C ILE A 31 -5.21 9.73 -12.25
N LYS A 32 -4.67 10.94 -12.32
CA LYS A 32 -4.65 11.90 -11.22
C LYS A 32 -6.06 12.20 -10.72
N ASP A 33 -7.01 12.45 -11.61
CA ASP A 33 -8.41 12.68 -11.26
C ASP A 33 -9.07 11.46 -10.61
N LYS A 34 -8.79 10.25 -11.10
CA LYS A 34 -9.26 9.00 -10.49
C LYS A 34 -8.72 8.85 -9.07
N ILE A 35 -7.42 9.07 -8.86
CA ILE A 35 -6.76 8.98 -7.54
C ILE A 35 -7.29 10.07 -6.59
N LYS A 36 -7.54 11.29 -7.08
CA LYS A 36 -8.13 12.38 -6.29
C LYS A 36 -9.54 12.01 -5.78
N LYS A 37 -10.39 11.47 -6.64
CA LYS A 37 -11.73 10.97 -6.26
C LYS A 37 -11.64 9.81 -5.26
N LEU A 38 -10.67 8.92 -5.44
CA LEU A 38 -10.40 7.83 -4.51
C LEU A 38 -9.98 8.38 -3.13
N ALA A 39 -9.08 9.37 -3.09
CA ALA A 39 -8.67 10.03 -1.86
C ALA A 39 -9.84 10.69 -1.15
N ASP A 40 -10.78 11.33 -1.87
CA ASP A 40 -11.99 11.94 -1.29
C ASP A 40 -12.91 10.89 -0.66
N LYS A 41 -13.09 9.74 -1.33
CA LYS A 41 -13.83 8.58 -0.80
C LYS A 41 -13.24 8.11 0.53
N TYR A 42 -11.90 7.91 0.57
CA TYR A 42 -11.21 7.45 1.76
C TYR A 42 -11.22 8.48 2.89
N THR A 43 -11.07 9.77 2.59
CA THR A 43 -11.18 10.87 3.56
C THR A 43 -12.57 10.87 4.24
N LYS A 44 -13.65 10.79 3.47
CA LYS A 44 -15.02 10.73 4.02
C LYS A 44 -15.22 9.51 4.89
N THR A 45 -14.75 8.34 4.43
CA THR A 45 -14.88 7.08 5.18
C THR A 45 -14.09 7.13 6.49
N LEU A 46 -12.84 7.62 6.45
CA LEU A 46 -11.99 7.77 7.63
C LEU A 46 -12.65 8.68 8.69
N HIS A 47 -13.10 9.86 8.29
CA HIS A 47 -13.75 10.79 9.22
C HIS A 47 -15.03 10.22 9.83
N SER A 48 -15.85 9.55 9.03
CA SER A 48 -17.07 8.90 9.51
C SER A 48 -16.77 7.81 10.54
N GLN A 49 -15.79 6.95 10.27
CA GLN A 49 -15.40 5.87 11.18
C GLN A 49 -14.78 6.40 12.48
N ILE A 50 -13.98 7.45 12.42
CA ILE A 50 -13.40 8.11 13.58
C ILE A 50 -14.53 8.72 14.45
N ALA A 51 -15.46 9.46 13.83
CA ALA A 51 -16.57 10.08 14.55
C ALA A 51 -17.47 9.04 15.23
N GLN A 52 -17.79 7.95 14.53
CA GLN A 52 -18.56 6.85 15.10
C GLN A 52 -17.82 6.20 16.28
N ARG A 53 -16.51 5.91 16.12
CA ARG A 53 -15.72 5.29 17.20
C ARG A 53 -15.62 6.19 18.44
N LYS A 54 -15.40 7.48 18.28
CA LYS A 54 -15.40 8.43 19.40
C LYS A 54 -16.73 8.43 20.16
N LYS A 55 -17.85 8.30 19.44
CA LYS A 55 -19.18 8.19 20.08
C LYS A 55 -19.33 6.89 20.85
N GLU A 56 -18.88 5.75 20.30
CA GLU A 56 -18.94 4.44 20.96
C GLU A 56 -18.07 4.38 22.22
N MET A 57 -16.94 5.08 22.24
CA MET A 57 -16.00 5.07 23.37
C MET A 57 -16.35 6.03 24.49
N LYS A 58 -17.29 6.95 24.29
CA LYS A 58 -17.58 8.03 25.23
C LYS A 58 -17.83 7.56 26.65
N ASP A 59 -18.51 6.42 26.81
CA ASP A 59 -18.94 5.86 28.11
C ASP A 59 -18.14 4.60 28.51
N ASP A 60 -17.11 4.21 27.71
CA ASP A 60 -16.27 3.04 27.99
C ASP A 60 -15.05 3.43 28.82
N THR A 61 -15.29 3.66 30.10
CA THR A 61 -14.28 4.13 31.07
C THR A 61 -13.95 3.13 32.18
N SER A 62 -14.55 1.94 32.17
CA SER A 62 -14.41 0.94 33.25
C SER A 62 -12.96 0.47 33.45
N HIS A 63 -12.17 0.40 32.38
CA HIS A 63 -10.77 -0.01 32.41
C HIS A 63 -9.83 1.10 32.93
N TYR A 64 -10.29 2.33 33.11
CA TYR A 64 -9.48 3.45 33.64
C TYR A 64 -9.01 3.23 35.08
N LEU A 65 -9.64 2.29 35.82
CA LEU A 65 -9.08 1.85 37.09
C LEU A 65 -7.63 1.42 36.99
N ILE A 66 -7.27 0.64 35.95
CA ILE A 66 -5.90 0.18 35.74
C ILE A 66 -4.98 1.31 35.33
N TYR A 67 -5.46 2.24 34.51
CA TYR A 67 -4.69 3.44 34.14
C TYR A 67 -4.28 4.25 35.38
N ARG A 68 -5.23 4.49 36.31
CA ARG A 68 -4.94 5.17 37.56
C ARG A 68 -3.94 4.42 38.47
N VAL A 69 -4.01 3.09 38.49
CA VAL A 69 -3.03 2.26 39.20
C VAL A 69 -1.62 2.46 38.64
N LEU A 70 -1.52 2.69 37.33
CA LEU A 70 -0.27 2.98 36.62
C LEU A 70 0.13 4.48 36.66
N GLY A 71 -0.64 5.32 37.35
CA GLY A 71 -0.36 6.76 37.48
C GLY A 71 -0.86 7.61 36.31
N ILE A 72 -1.72 7.05 35.43
CA ILE A 72 -2.33 7.77 34.30
C ILE A 72 -3.68 8.35 34.77
N SER A 73 -3.91 9.63 34.55
CA SER A 73 -5.20 10.27 34.85
C SER A 73 -6.32 9.77 33.90
N ASN A 74 -7.59 10.01 34.27
CA ASN A 74 -8.70 9.67 33.40
C ASN A 74 -8.65 10.43 32.06
N GLU A 75 -8.25 11.71 32.12
CA GLU A 75 -8.13 12.59 30.96
C GLU A 75 -7.03 12.11 30.00
N GLU A 76 -5.86 11.73 30.55
CA GLU A 76 -4.77 11.15 29.76
C GLU A 76 -5.16 9.79 29.18
N GLY A 77 -5.82 8.95 29.96
CA GLY A 77 -6.34 7.65 29.52
C GLY A 77 -7.30 7.81 28.33
N GLN A 78 -8.23 8.76 28.41
CA GLN A 78 -9.15 9.07 27.33
C GLN A 78 -8.42 9.49 26.04
N LEU A 79 -7.43 10.39 26.16
CA LEU A 79 -6.62 10.83 25.01
C LEU A 79 -5.85 9.68 24.38
N ILE A 80 -5.24 8.81 25.20
CA ILE A 80 -4.50 7.64 24.73
C ILE A 80 -5.41 6.70 23.95
N ASP A 81 -6.60 6.40 24.49
CA ASP A 81 -7.58 5.54 23.83
C ASP A 81 -8.09 6.15 22.50
N GLU A 82 -8.39 7.45 22.51
CA GLU A 82 -8.79 8.16 21.28
C GLU A 82 -7.70 8.08 20.22
N TYR A 83 -6.44 8.36 20.56
CA TYR A 83 -5.32 8.31 19.60
C TYR A 83 -5.05 6.90 19.11
N GLN A 84 -5.12 5.89 19.98
CA GLN A 84 -4.95 4.50 19.59
C GLN A 84 -6.00 4.06 18.56
N ASN A 85 -7.27 4.34 18.85
CA ASN A 85 -8.38 3.95 17.97
C ASN A 85 -8.38 4.74 16.66
N THR A 86 -8.12 6.05 16.71
CA THR A 86 -8.01 6.89 15.52
C THR A 86 -6.83 6.46 14.64
N GLY A 87 -5.70 6.18 15.27
CA GLY A 87 -4.50 5.69 14.59
C GLY A 87 -4.74 4.39 13.83
N ARG A 88 -5.48 3.44 14.41
CA ARG A 88 -5.82 2.16 13.73
C ARG A 88 -6.62 2.39 12.44
N PHE A 89 -7.59 3.31 12.45
CA PHE A 89 -8.34 3.63 11.23
C PHE A 89 -7.47 4.32 10.19
N LEU A 90 -6.63 5.28 10.61
CA LEU A 90 -5.72 5.96 9.70
C LEU A 90 -4.78 4.95 9.00
N TYR A 91 -4.17 4.04 9.76
CA TYR A 91 -3.30 3.01 9.21
C TYR A 91 -4.02 2.11 8.22
N LYS A 92 -5.22 1.64 8.58
CA LYS A 92 -6.05 0.81 7.70
C LYS A 92 -6.35 1.51 6.38
N TYR A 93 -6.88 2.73 6.44
CA TYR A 93 -7.33 3.44 5.25
C TYR A 93 -6.19 4.00 4.41
N ALA A 94 -5.06 4.38 5.02
CA ALA A 94 -3.86 4.75 4.28
C ALA A 94 -3.32 3.56 3.47
N GLY A 95 -3.29 2.37 4.07
CA GLY A 95 -2.89 1.14 3.37
C GLY A 95 -3.81 0.81 2.21
N SER A 96 -5.13 0.75 2.46
CA SER A 96 -6.11 0.44 1.41
C SER A 96 -6.15 1.51 0.31
N PHE A 97 -5.98 2.78 0.65
CA PHE A 97 -5.90 3.86 -0.35
C PHE A 97 -4.70 3.68 -1.29
N LEU A 98 -3.51 3.43 -0.72
CA LEU A 98 -2.31 3.28 -1.53
C LEU A 98 -2.34 2.01 -2.40
N GLU A 99 -2.90 0.90 -1.88
CA GLU A 99 -3.15 -0.32 -2.65
C GLU A 99 -4.09 -0.04 -3.84
N GLU A 100 -5.26 0.59 -3.62
CA GLU A 100 -6.19 0.93 -4.69
C GLU A 100 -5.59 1.94 -5.68
N ALA A 101 -4.86 2.97 -5.21
CA ALA A 101 -4.21 3.96 -6.08
C ALA A 101 -3.14 3.31 -6.98
N THR A 102 -2.35 2.38 -6.43
CA THR A 102 -1.36 1.61 -7.19
C THR A 102 -2.05 0.71 -8.21
N THR A 103 -3.11 0.03 -7.80
CA THR A 103 -3.92 -0.82 -8.70
C THR A 103 -4.54 -0.01 -9.84
N LEU A 104 -5.00 1.23 -9.60
CA LEU A 104 -5.47 2.11 -10.67
C LEU A 104 -4.38 2.39 -11.71
N CYS A 105 -3.13 2.63 -11.28
CA CYS A 105 -2.01 2.81 -12.20
C CYS A 105 -1.75 1.55 -13.03
N PHE A 106 -1.79 0.37 -12.41
CA PHE A 106 -1.60 -0.90 -13.11
C PHE A 106 -2.74 -1.18 -14.10
N THR A 107 -3.99 -1.02 -13.68
CA THR A 107 -5.17 -1.28 -14.53
C THR A 107 -5.26 -0.33 -15.72
N GLU A 108 -4.77 0.90 -15.60
CA GLU A 108 -4.73 1.86 -16.72
C GLU A 108 -3.87 1.35 -17.88
N VAL A 109 -2.82 0.59 -17.57
CA VAL A 109 -1.85 0.07 -18.56
C VAL A 109 -2.15 -1.39 -18.92
N TYR A 110 -2.60 -2.16 -17.95
CA TYR A 110 -2.90 -3.60 -18.06
C TYR A 110 -4.34 -3.86 -17.64
N PRO A 111 -5.33 -3.54 -18.49
CA PRO A 111 -6.75 -3.65 -18.15
C PRO A 111 -7.22 -5.08 -17.92
N GLU A 112 -6.49 -6.08 -18.41
CA GLU A 112 -6.73 -7.51 -18.16
C GLU A 112 -6.24 -7.99 -16.79
N GLY A 113 -5.35 -7.24 -16.14
CA GLY A 113 -4.85 -7.56 -14.82
C GLY A 113 -5.93 -7.37 -13.75
N CYS A 114 -5.95 -8.24 -12.76
CA CYS A 114 -6.99 -8.22 -11.74
C CYS A 114 -6.53 -8.74 -10.38
N LYS A 115 -7.29 -8.36 -9.36
CA LYS A 115 -7.18 -8.97 -8.03
C LYS A 115 -7.69 -10.41 -8.09
N THR A 116 -6.91 -11.37 -7.57
CA THR A 116 -7.27 -12.78 -7.62
C THR A 116 -6.93 -13.53 -6.33
N LYS A 117 -7.42 -14.76 -6.20
CA LYS A 117 -7.13 -15.64 -5.06
C LYS A 117 -6.58 -16.97 -5.56
N ILE A 118 -5.45 -17.38 -4.98
CA ILE A 118 -4.82 -18.68 -5.27
C ILE A 118 -5.09 -19.61 -4.10
N PRO A 119 -5.59 -20.86 -4.33
CA PRO A 119 -5.78 -21.83 -3.28
C PRO A 119 -4.47 -22.18 -2.59
N ASN A 120 -4.48 -22.26 -1.26
CA ASN A 120 -3.32 -22.72 -0.50
C ASN A 120 -3.21 -24.24 -0.58
N THR A 121 -2.27 -24.72 -1.38
CA THR A 121 -1.99 -26.16 -1.57
C THR A 121 -1.01 -26.73 -0.56
N LEU A 122 -0.36 -25.89 0.25
CA LEU A 122 0.71 -26.30 1.19
C LEU A 122 0.31 -26.25 2.66
N GLY A 123 -0.92 -25.80 2.97
CA GLY A 123 -1.38 -25.68 4.34
C GLY A 123 -2.89 -25.51 4.46
N GLN A 124 -3.40 -25.53 5.71
CA GLN A 124 -4.83 -25.43 5.97
C GLN A 124 -5.31 -23.99 6.19
N LYS A 125 -4.43 -23.08 6.60
CA LYS A 125 -4.75 -21.66 6.92
C LYS A 125 -3.62 -20.74 6.43
N PRO A 126 -3.97 -19.66 5.71
CA PRO A 126 -5.29 -19.36 5.15
C PRO A 126 -5.69 -20.35 4.05
N LYS A 127 -6.98 -20.47 3.73
CA LYS A 127 -7.45 -21.34 2.63
C LYS A 127 -7.00 -20.87 1.24
N THR A 128 -6.82 -19.56 1.09
CA THR A 128 -6.37 -18.92 -0.16
C THR A 128 -5.41 -17.78 0.16
N PHE A 129 -4.51 -17.49 -0.78
CA PHE A 129 -3.72 -16.26 -0.79
C PHE A 129 -4.33 -15.30 -1.80
N GLU A 130 -4.57 -14.07 -1.38
CA GLU A 130 -5.02 -12.99 -2.25
C GLU A 130 -3.80 -12.34 -2.90
N ILE A 131 -3.88 -12.12 -4.21
CA ILE A 131 -2.92 -11.37 -5.01
C ILE A 131 -3.57 -10.02 -5.33
N ASP A 132 -2.94 -8.92 -4.96
CA ASP A 132 -3.50 -7.59 -5.13
C ASP A 132 -3.61 -7.21 -6.61
N PHE A 133 -2.65 -7.64 -7.43
CA PHE A 133 -2.71 -7.50 -8.88
C PHE A 133 -1.97 -8.65 -9.57
N LEU A 134 -2.70 -9.42 -10.38
CA LEU A 134 -2.14 -10.46 -11.25
C LEU A 134 -2.17 -9.98 -12.70
N ASN A 135 -1.00 -9.93 -13.35
CA ASN A 135 -0.87 -9.57 -14.76
C ASN A 135 0.05 -10.57 -15.46
N GLY A 136 -0.48 -11.40 -16.35
CA GLY A 136 0.27 -12.52 -16.92
C GLY A 136 0.80 -13.44 -15.84
N THR A 137 2.12 -13.53 -15.68
CA THR A 137 2.79 -14.30 -14.62
C THR A 137 3.10 -13.49 -13.38
N ASP A 138 2.97 -12.18 -13.40
CA ASP A 138 3.37 -11.29 -12.32
C ASP A 138 2.30 -11.25 -11.22
N ALA A 139 2.59 -11.84 -10.07
CA ALA A 139 1.71 -11.87 -8.91
C ALA A 139 2.17 -10.80 -7.90
N ILE A 140 1.58 -9.61 -8.00
CA ILE A 140 2.01 -8.43 -7.25
C ILE A 140 1.24 -8.31 -5.94
N GLU A 141 1.98 -8.19 -4.84
CA GLU A 141 1.50 -7.90 -3.49
C GLU A 141 1.92 -6.47 -3.12
N ILE A 142 0.96 -5.63 -2.75
CA ILE A 142 1.17 -4.22 -2.45
C ILE A 142 1.11 -3.98 -0.95
N LYS A 143 2.13 -3.34 -0.39
CA LYS A 143 2.18 -2.96 1.02
C LYS A 143 2.59 -1.50 1.17
N TRP A 144 1.82 -0.73 1.96
CA TRP A 144 2.17 0.67 2.18
C TRP A 144 3.30 0.82 3.20
N ARG A 145 3.27 0.05 4.29
CA ARG A 145 4.35 -0.06 5.28
C ARG A 145 4.17 -1.33 6.11
N ASP A 146 5.21 -1.71 6.83
CA ASP A 146 5.13 -2.83 7.75
C ASP A 146 4.33 -2.45 9.01
N ALA A 147 3.23 -3.16 9.24
CA ALA A 147 2.39 -2.99 10.43
C ALA A 147 2.64 -4.08 11.47
N THR A 148 3.32 -5.17 11.13
CA THR A 148 3.42 -6.37 11.96
C THR A 148 4.87 -6.72 12.25
N THR A 149 5.16 -6.94 13.53
CA THR A 149 6.43 -7.48 14.02
C THR A 149 6.27 -8.94 14.52
N ASP A 150 5.22 -9.62 14.05
CA ASP A 150 4.86 -10.97 14.48
C ASP A 150 5.57 -12.01 13.61
N GLY A 151 6.19 -13.01 14.26
CA GLY A 151 6.86 -14.13 13.61
C GLY A 151 5.94 -14.97 12.72
N ASP A 152 4.64 -15.02 13.03
CA ASP A 152 3.63 -15.69 12.19
C ASP A 152 3.54 -15.08 10.80
N HIS A 153 3.88 -13.81 10.64
CA HIS A 153 3.89 -13.14 9.35
C HIS A 153 4.92 -13.77 8.40
N ILE A 154 6.13 -14.04 8.87
CA ILE A 154 7.20 -14.67 8.06
C ILE A 154 6.76 -16.06 7.60
N THR A 155 6.17 -16.85 8.49
CA THR A 155 5.69 -18.22 8.17
C THR A 155 4.59 -18.18 7.09
N LYS A 156 3.66 -17.23 7.19
CA LYS A 156 2.60 -17.04 6.20
C LYS A 156 3.17 -16.59 4.85
N GLU A 157 4.11 -15.66 4.83
CA GLU A 157 4.75 -15.21 3.59
C GLU A 157 5.61 -16.31 2.95
N HIS A 158 6.32 -17.11 3.75
CA HIS A 158 7.04 -18.28 3.23
C HIS A 158 6.11 -19.28 2.52
N THR A 159 4.92 -19.54 3.11
CA THR A 159 3.91 -20.38 2.47
C THR A 159 3.35 -19.71 1.22
N ARG A 160 3.04 -18.40 1.29
CA ARG A 160 2.52 -17.60 0.18
C ARG A 160 3.41 -17.69 -1.06
N VAL A 161 4.71 -17.35 -0.92
CA VAL A 161 5.62 -17.33 -2.08
C VAL A 161 5.74 -18.70 -2.73
N LYS A 162 5.78 -19.79 -1.94
CA LYS A 162 5.81 -21.16 -2.46
C LYS A 162 4.53 -21.54 -3.21
N VAL A 163 3.37 -21.17 -2.67
CA VAL A 163 2.07 -21.42 -3.33
C VAL A 163 1.97 -20.66 -4.64
N ILE A 164 2.35 -19.38 -4.66
CA ILE A 164 2.34 -18.53 -5.86
C ILE A 164 3.26 -19.13 -6.93
N THR A 165 4.50 -19.46 -6.56
CA THR A 165 5.47 -20.07 -7.49
C THR A 165 5.02 -21.44 -7.97
N GLY A 166 4.46 -22.27 -7.07
CA GLY A 166 3.90 -23.58 -7.43
C GLY A 166 2.70 -23.50 -8.37
N ALA A 167 2.00 -22.38 -8.39
CA ALA A 167 0.91 -22.09 -9.34
C ALA A 167 1.42 -21.53 -10.70
N GLY A 168 2.75 -21.40 -10.88
CA GLY A 168 3.37 -20.92 -12.11
C GLY A 168 3.49 -19.39 -12.21
N PHE A 169 3.32 -18.67 -11.11
CA PHE A 169 3.43 -17.21 -11.06
C PHE A 169 4.74 -16.76 -10.40
N THR A 170 5.18 -15.55 -10.76
CA THR A 170 6.32 -14.87 -10.15
C THR A 170 5.83 -13.97 -9.02
N PRO A 171 6.15 -14.26 -7.75
CA PRO A 171 5.75 -13.41 -6.66
C PRO A 171 6.57 -12.12 -6.65
N ILE A 172 5.88 -10.98 -6.61
CA ILE A 172 6.48 -9.63 -6.59
C ILE A 172 5.91 -8.89 -5.39
N ARG A 173 6.78 -8.42 -4.48
CA ARG A 173 6.39 -7.61 -3.34
C ARG A 173 6.80 -6.17 -3.52
N VAL A 174 5.84 -5.25 -3.39
CA VAL A 174 6.05 -3.80 -3.51
C VAL A 174 5.68 -3.16 -2.20
N MET A 175 6.68 -2.67 -1.44
CA MET A 175 6.52 -2.07 -0.12
C MET A 175 6.98 -0.62 -0.13
N PHE A 176 6.05 0.34 -0.08
CA PHE A 176 6.34 1.75 -0.31
C PHE A 176 7.16 2.42 0.80
N TYR A 177 6.93 2.09 2.07
CA TYR A 177 7.64 2.70 3.19
C TYR A 177 8.39 1.66 4.00
N TYR A 178 9.71 1.67 3.88
CA TYR A 178 10.58 0.75 4.60
C TYR A 178 10.61 1.09 6.09
N PRO A 179 10.57 0.10 7.00
CA PRO A 179 10.59 0.35 8.43
C PRO A 179 11.96 0.84 8.90
N GLN A 180 11.96 1.56 10.05
CA GLN A 180 13.21 2.01 10.70
C GLN A 180 13.52 1.28 12.01
N ARG A 181 12.57 0.50 12.54
CA ARG A 181 12.78 -0.29 13.75
C ARG A 181 13.58 -1.56 13.45
N ALA A 182 14.62 -1.83 14.24
CA ALA A 182 15.55 -2.95 13.99
C ALA A 182 14.84 -4.30 13.79
N GLN A 183 13.83 -4.62 14.62
CA GLN A 183 13.06 -5.86 14.47
C GLN A 183 12.29 -5.92 13.14
N ALA A 184 11.67 -4.83 12.73
CA ALA A 184 10.93 -4.76 11.48
C ALA A 184 11.86 -4.82 10.26
N ILE A 185 13.05 -4.22 10.34
CA ILE A 185 14.10 -4.33 9.30
C ILE A 185 14.49 -5.79 9.11
N LYS A 186 14.81 -6.54 10.19
CA LYS A 186 15.14 -7.97 10.10
C LYS A 186 14.06 -8.80 9.44
N ILE A 187 12.79 -8.48 9.71
CA ILE A 187 11.65 -9.13 9.04
C ILE A 187 11.69 -8.86 7.54
N GLN A 188 11.91 -7.60 7.12
CA GLN A 188 11.95 -7.27 5.69
C GLN A 188 13.14 -7.90 4.97
N GLU A 189 14.33 -7.95 5.59
CA GLU A 189 15.50 -8.67 5.05
C GLU A 189 15.21 -10.17 4.87
N THR A 190 14.48 -10.77 5.82
CA THR A 190 14.03 -12.17 5.70
C THR A 190 13.05 -12.34 4.54
N LEU A 191 12.10 -11.41 4.37
CA LEU A 191 11.13 -11.46 3.27
C LEU A 191 11.83 -11.27 1.91
N GLU A 192 12.75 -10.35 1.78
CA GLU A 192 13.55 -10.16 0.58
C GLU A 192 14.28 -11.45 0.19
N THR A 193 14.91 -12.11 1.17
CA THR A 193 15.56 -13.41 0.98
C THR A 193 14.57 -14.49 0.52
N LEU A 194 13.36 -14.53 1.10
CA LEU A 194 12.32 -15.48 0.71
C LEU A 194 11.85 -15.28 -0.74
N TYR A 195 11.62 -14.05 -1.16
CA TYR A 195 11.21 -13.74 -2.54
C TYR A 195 12.34 -14.09 -3.51
N SER A 196 13.57 -13.68 -3.23
CA SER A 196 14.75 -14.01 -4.04
C SER A 196 14.98 -15.52 -4.16
N GLY A 197 14.76 -16.27 -3.08
CA GLY A 197 14.92 -17.72 -3.03
C GLY A 197 13.96 -18.52 -3.91
N VAL A 198 12.90 -17.90 -4.44
CA VAL A 198 11.93 -18.51 -5.38
C VAL A 198 11.94 -17.80 -6.74
N ASN A 199 13.00 -17.06 -7.07
CA ASN A 199 13.09 -16.21 -8.27
C ASN A 199 11.96 -15.16 -8.35
N GLY A 200 11.45 -14.73 -7.20
CA GLY A 200 10.54 -13.60 -7.08
C GLY A 200 11.27 -12.27 -6.93
N GLU A 201 10.53 -11.20 -6.80
CA GLU A 201 11.07 -9.85 -6.72
C GLU A 201 10.57 -9.12 -5.46
N TYR A 202 11.44 -8.30 -4.88
CA TYR A 202 11.15 -7.51 -3.69
C TYR A 202 11.60 -6.05 -3.90
N TYR A 203 10.65 -5.12 -3.85
CA TYR A 203 10.90 -3.69 -4.01
C TYR A 203 10.43 -2.94 -2.75
N ALA A 204 11.33 -2.14 -2.14
CA ALA A 204 10.99 -1.40 -0.94
C ALA A 204 11.49 0.05 -0.98
N GLY A 205 10.79 0.95 -0.27
CA GLY A 205 11.13 2.37 -0.22
C GLY A 205 11.09 3.02 -1.62
N ASP A 206 12.14 3.75 -1.98
CA ASP A 206 12.22 4.42 -3.28
C ASP A 206 12.19 3.45 -4.46
N TYR A 207 12.71 2.23 -4.30
CA TYR A 207 12.63 1.18 -5.34
C TYR A 207 11.19 0.72 -5.60
N ALA A 208 10.29 0.77 -4.61
CA ALA A 208 8.87 0.46 -4.81
C ALA A 208 8.18 1.52 -5.68
N TRP A 209 8.45 2.81 -5.45
CA TRP A 209 7.95 3.90 -6.29
C TRP A 209 8.47 3.81 -7.72
N GLU A 210 9.77 3.53 -7.86
CA GLU A 210 10.42 3.37 -9.15
C GLU A 210 9.90 2.14 -9.90
N PHE A 211 9.60 1.03 -9.19
CA PHE A 211 8.96 -0.14 -9.78
C PHE A 211 7.62 0.22 -10.42
N VAL A 212 6.73 0.92 -9.69
CA VAL A 212 5.42 1.33 -10.23
C VAL A 212 5.60 2.21 -11.47
N LYS A 213 6.49 3.20 -11.41
CA LYS A 213 6.80 4.09 -12.53
C LYS A 213 7.35 3.33 -13.73
N ARG A 214 8.29 2.42 -13.52
CA ARG A 214 8.88 1.58 -14.58
C ARG A 214 7.85 0.62 -15.18
N TYR A 215 7.00 0.01 -14.35
CA TYR A 215 6.01 -0.98 -14.76
C TYR A 215 4.87 -0.35 -15.54
N THR A 216 4.42 0.84 -15.14
CA THR A 216 3.24 1.52 -15.72
C THR A 216 3.57 2.75 -16.56
N GLY A 217 4.74 3.36 -16.40
CA GLY A 217 5.08 4.68 -16.92
C GLY A 217 4.45 5.83 -16.12
N ILE A 218 3.66 5.55 -15.08
CA ILE A 218 2.98 6.55 -14.25
C ILE A 218 3.80 6.78 -12.98
N ASP A 219 4.21 8.03 -12.75
CA ASP A 219 4.88 8.44 -11.52
C ASP A 219 3.83 8.66 -10.41
N LEU A 220 3.46 7.56 -9.73
CA LEU A 220 2.47 7.61 -8.66
C LEU A 220 2.90 8.52 -7.52
N LYS A 221 4.21 8.56 -7.17
CA LYS A 221 4.73 9.43 -6.10
C LYS A 221 4.46 10.88 -6.44
N GLN A 222 4.80 11.32 -7.65
CA GLN A 222 4.54 12.67 -8.13
C GLN A 222 3.04 13.01 -8.13
N VAL A 223 2.18 12.10 -8.59
CA VAL A 223 0.71 12.29 -8.56
C VAL A 223 0.22 12.55 -7.14
N LEU A 224 0.70 11.75 -6.16
CA LEU A 224 0.28 11.91 -4.76
C LEU A 224 0.83 13.20 -4.13
N GLU A 225 2.06 13.59 -4.46
CA GLU A 225 2.66 14.87 -4.00
C GLU A 225 1.87 16.07 -4.53
N GLU A 226 1.47 16.06 -5.79
CA GLU A 226 0.64 17.10 -6.38
C GLU A 226 -0.74 17.19 -5.72
N ILE A 227 -1.40 16.05 -5.46
CA ILE A 227 -2.69 16.02 -4.75
C ILE A 227 -2.53 16.53 -3.31
N ALA A 228 -1.45 16.16 -2.61
CA ALA A 228 -1.17 16.62 -1.27
C ALA A 228 -0.96 18.14 -1.23
N TYR A 229 -0.20 18.67 -2.18
CA TYR A 229 0.02 20.11 -2.32
C TYR A 229 -1.29 20.88 -2.55
N GLU A 230 -2.12 20.41 -3.49
CA GLU A 230 -3.44 21.04 -3.78
C GLU A 230 -4.34 21.07 -2.53
N ARG A 231 -4.34 20.00 -1.72
CA ARG A 231 -5.14 19.91 -0.49
C ARG A 231 -4.63 20.83 0.62
N THR A 232 -3.31 20.97 0.73
CA THR A 232 -2.70 21.86 1.74
C THR A 232 -2.92 23.32 1.39
N ALA A 233 -2.79 23.69 0.12
CA ALA A 233 -3.05 25.04 -0.35
C ALA A 233 -4.51 25.46 -0.11
N SER A 234 -5.47 24.55 -0.35
CA SER A 234 -6.91 24.83 -0.15
C SER A 234 -7.33 24.93 1.33
N ASN A 235 -6.51 24.50 2.28
CA ASN A 235 -6.80 24.60 3.72
C ASN A 235 -6.21 25.85 4.37
N ASN A 236 -5.39 26.63 3.62
CA ASN A 236 -4.76 27.86 4.11
C ASN A 236 -5.49 29.12 3.61
N ASP A 237 -6.54 28.97 2.81
CA ASP A 237 -7.48 30.00 2.37
C ASP A 237 -8.79 29.92 3.20
#